data_f9ef2d5b696cade02a21f8d1d168434f
#
_entry.id   f9ef2d5b696cade02a21f8d1d168434f
#
_cell.length_a   1.000
_cell.length_b   1.000
_cell.length_c   1.000
_cell.angle_alpha   90.00
_cell.angle_beta   90.00
_cell.angle_gamma   90.00
#
_symmetry.space_group_name_H-M   'P 1'
#
loop_
_entity.id
_entity.type
_entity.pdbx_description
1 polymer ?
#
loop_
_entity_poly.entity_id
_entity_poly.type
_entity_poly.pdbx_seq_one_letter_code
_entity_poly.pdbx_strand_id
1 'polypeptide(L)'
;MQLTQKLKQIFISDLEKYSPFMEQDLKKLLMNVSIPYLNGKEVAHVVAFCFEYDYEDLTISFWALGENNEIISEILELPTERDEKHFPSDKFVVEEEDLEDLLYETELEENEIEDLLIEYRQEKLAIFTNWFIARWKNVTEQLNVTIDAYFSKLNAFYKTDLNTLEPISSEEIQEKYTNPENEI
;
A
#
# COMPACT_ATOMS: atom_id res chain seq x y z
N MET A 1 -26.80 0.28 5.56
CA MET A 1 -26.20 1.53 6.09
C MET A 1 -25.60 1.39 7.50
N GLN A 2 -26.27 0.85 8.51
CA GLN A 2 -25.67 0.69 9.85
C GLN A 2 -24.57 -0.39 9.94
N LEU A 3 -24.70 -1.50 9.18
CA LEU A 3 -23.76 -2.61 9.18
C LEU A 3 -22.44 -2.22 8.52
N THR A 4 -22.46 -1.70 7.30
CA THR A 4 -21.26 -1.25 6.56
C THR A 4 -20.48 -0.19 7.34
N GLN A 5 -21.19 0.73 8.00
CA GLN A 5 -20.58 1.75 8.86
C GLN A 5 -19.83 1.12 10.05
N LYS A 6 -20.43 0.09 10.67
CA LYS A 6 -19.79 -0.62 11.79
C LYS A 6 -18.53 -1.38 11.34
N LEU A 7 -18.59 -2.06 10.20
CA LEU A 7 -17.45 -2.78 9.64
C LEU A 7 -16.30 -1.82 9.28
N LYS A 8 -16.61 -0.67 8.67
CA LYS A 8 -15.59 0.38 8.43
C LYS A 8 -14.90 0.85 9.71
N GLN A 9 -15.63 1.01 10.82
CA GLN A 9 -15.04 1.39 12.09
C GLN A 9 -14.14 0.28 12.67
N ILE A 10 -14.53 -0.97 12.53
CA ILE A 10 -13.71 -2.12 12.92
C ILE A 10 -12.44 -2.15 12.10
N PHE A 11 -12.54 -2.02 10.77
CA PHE A 11 -11.41 -1.99 9.85
C PHE A 11 -10.42 -0.87 10.19
N ILE A 12 -10.89 0.35 10.41
CA ILE A 12 -10.05 1.48 10.85
C ILE A 12 -9.34 1.14 12.17
N SER A 13 -10.09 0.61 13.15
CA SER A 13 -9.51 0.23 14.44
C SER A 13 -8.44 -0.84 14.31
N ASP A 14 -8.61 -1.78 13.40
CA ASP A 14 -7.62 -2.84 13.16
C ASP A 14 -6.38 -2.28 12.45
N LEU A 15 -6.53 -1.46 11.42
CA LEU A 15 -5.39 -0.79 10.79
C LEU A 15 -4.56 0.03 11.79
N GLU A 16 -5.21 0.73 12.73
CA GLU A 16 -4.49 1.49 13.75
C GLU A 16 -3.68 0.59 14.70
N LYS A 17 -4.13 -0.65 14.98
CA LYS A 17 -3.34 -1.63 15.75
C LYS A 17 -2.06 -2.06 15.02
N TYR A 18 -2.09 -2.08 13.68
CA TYR A 18 -0.95 -2.49 12.85
C TYR A 18 -0.04 -1.33 12.46
N SER A 19 -0.46 -0.11 12.69
CA SER A 19 0.33 1.10 12.39
C SER A 19 1.77 1.05 12.94
N PRO A 20 2.04 0.64 14.20
CA PRO A 20 3.40 0.58 14.73
C PRO A 20 4.31 -0.41 13.99
N PHE A 21 3.78 -1.54 13.53
CA PHE A 21 4.55 -2.55 12.80
C PHE A 21 4.90 -2.06 11.40
N MET A 22 3.92 -1.47 10.69
CA MET A 22 4.16 -0.87 9.38
C MET A 22 5.19 0.27 9.46
N GLU A 23 5.04 1.17 10.42
CA GLU A 23 6.00 2.26 10.62
C GLU A 23 7.40 1.75 10.97
N GLN A 24 7.50 0.66 11.74
CA GLN A 24 8.79 0.05 12.06
C GLN A 24 9.46 -0.49 10.79
N ASP A 25 8.72 -1.15 9.91
CA ASP A 25 9.28 -1.69 8.68
C ASP A 25 9.64 -0.58 7.69
N LEU A 26 8.80 0.44 7.53
CA LEU A 26 9.14 1.62 6.72
C LEU A 26 10.42 2.32 7.24
N LYS A 27 10.60 2.42 8.56
CA LYS A 27 11.86 2.94 9.14
C LYS A 27 13.06 2.07 8.79
N LYS A 28 12.93 0.74 8.88
CA LYS A 28 14.01 -0.19 8.52
C LYS A 28 14.40 -0.04 7.06
N LEU A 29 13.41 0.09 6.14
CA LEU A 29 13.65 0.33 4.71
C LEU A 29 14.40 1.65 4.48
N LEU A 30 13.90 2.75 5.03
CA LEU A 30 14.50 4.08 4.86
C LEU A 30 15.90 4.21 5.47
N MET A 31 16.15 3.52 6.58
CA MET A 31 17.45 3.50 7.24
C MET A 31 18.40 2.43 6.70
N ASN A 32 17.91 1.55 5.80
CA ASN A 32 18.62 0.37 5.29
C ASN A 32 19.19 -0.51 6.42
N VAL A 33 18.40 -0.76 7.44
CA VAL A 33 18.80 -1.62 8.56
C VAL A 33 17.85 -2.80 8.69
N SER A 34 18.41 -3.98 8.93
CA SER A 34 17.69 -5.22 9.25
C SER A 34 16.80 -5.80 8.13
N ILE A 35 16.60 -5.13 7.01
CA ILE A 35 15.89 -5.66 5.85
C ILE A 35 16.87 -5.61 4.66
N PRO A 36 17.53 -6.73 4.31
CA PRO A 36 18.41 -6.79 3.16
C PRO A 36 17.58 -6.86 1.88
N TYR A 37 17.26 -5.72 1.29
CA TYR A 37 16.46 -5.67 0.06
C TYR A 37 17.27 -5.32 -1.18
N LEU A 38 18.48 -4.78 -1.03
CA LEU A 38 19.31 -4.37 -2.15
C LEU A 38 20.21 -5.52 -2.61
N ASN A 39 19.99 -6.04 -3.80
CA ASN A 39 20.71 -7.13 -4.46
C ASN A 39 22.20 -6.81 -4.73
N GLY A 40 22.98 -6.49 -3.70
CA GLY A 40 24.37 -6.09 -3.81
C GLY A 40 24.58 -4.65 -4.29
N LYS A 41 23.54 -3.87 -4.43
CA LYS A 41 23.58 -2.42 -4.69
C LYS A 41 23.68 -1.64 -3.37
N GLU A 42 24.13 -0.40 -3.46
CA GLU A 42 24.18 0.50 -2.31
C GLU A 42 22.92 1.37 -2.26
N VAL A 43 22.53 1.84 -1.07
CA VAL A 43 21.39 2.74 -0.88
C VAL A 43 21.51 4.02 -1.72
N ALA A 44 22.72 4.48 -1.95
CA ALA A 44 22.99 5.63 -2.81
C ALA A 44 22.48 5.48 -4.26
N HIS A 45 22.24 4.25 -4.72
CA HIS A 45 21.66 3.98 -6.03
C HIS A 45 20.12 3.95 -6.05
N VAL A 46 19.48 4.05 -4.88
CA VAL A 46 18.01 4.09 -4.79
C VAL A 46 17.52 5.49 -5.12
N VAL A 47 16.74 5.62 -6.18
CA VAL A 47 16.12 6.89 -6.58
C VAL A 47 14.66 6.98 -6.13
N ALA A 48 13.97 5.85 -6.02
CA ALA A 48 12.59 5.81 -5.55
C ALA A 48 12.21 4.48 -4.90
N PHE A 49 11.16 4.52 -4.10
CA PHE A 49 10.47 3.35 -3.58
C PHE A 49 9.12 3.17 -4.26
N CYS A 50 8.79 1.92 -4.54
CA CYS A 50 7.48 1.55 -5.08
C CYS A 50 6.78 0.58 -4.13
N PHE A 51 5.49 0.84 -3.92
CA PHE A 51 4.62 0.02 -3.12
C PHE A 51 3.35 -0.27 -3.91
N GLU A 52 2.97 -1.54 -4.00
CA GLU A 52 1.70 -1.94 -4.58
C GLU A 52 0.97 -2.87 -3.61
N TYR A 53 -0.33 -2.65 -3.43
CA TYR A 53 -1.14 -3.51 -2.58
C TYR A 53 -2.08 -4.38 -3.39
N ASP A 54 -2.25 -5.60 -2.94
CA ASP A 54 -3.33 -6.46 -3.41
C ASP A 54 -4.67 -5.96 -2.84
N TYR A 55 -5.71 -5.94 -3.67
CA TYR A 55 -7.00 -5.39 -3.27
C TYR A 55 -7.86 -6.37 -2.46
N GLU A 56 -7.53 -7.66 -2.48
CA GLU A 56 -8.26 -8.69 -1.76
C GLU A 56 -7.76 -8.78 -0.31
N ASP A 57 -6.48 -9.07 -0.13
CA ASP A 57 -5.88 -9.35 1.17
C ASP A 57 -5.07 -8.19 1.75
N LEU A 58 -4.97 -7.07 1.00
CA LEU A 58 -4.25 -5.85 1.37
C LEU A 58 -2.74 -6.03 1.62
N THR A 59 -2.16 -7.13 1.12
CA THR A 59 -0.72 -7.33 1.11
C THR A 59 -0.03 -6.22 0.32
N ILE A 60 1.01 -5.62 0.89
CA ILE A 60 1.79 -4.59 0.22
C ILE A 60 3.09 -5.19 -0.28
N SER A 61 3.31 -5.19 -1.59
CA SER A 61 4.60 -5.47 -2.22
C SER A 61 5.43 -4.20 -2.29
N PHE A 62 6.72 -4.32 -1.97
CA PHE A 62 7.70 -3.23 -1.99
C PHE A 62 8.88 -3.59 -2.88
N TRP A 63 9.37 -2.61 -3.64
CA TRP A 63 10.67 -2.66 -4.32
C TRP A 63 11.30 -1.27 -4.46
N ALA A 64 12.62 -1.24 -4.69
CA ALA A 64 13.38 -0.02 -4.93
C ALA A 64 13.74 0.11 -6.40
N LEU A 65 13.64 1.34 -6.92
CA LEU A 65 14.10 1.73 -8.25
C LEU A 65 15.47 2.39 -8.17
N GLY A 66 16.32 2.06 -9.13
CA GLY A 66 17.57 2.73 -9.41
C GLY A 66 17.47 3.70 -10.61
N GLU A 67 18.61 4.23 -11.02
CA GLU A 67 18.74 5.02 -12.24
C GLU A 67 18.21 4.21 -13.44
N ASN A 68 17.65 4.91 -14.42
CA ASN A 68 16.98 4.31 -15.59
C ASN A 68 15.75 3.45 -15.28
N ASN A 69 15.11 3.67 -14.14
CA ASN A 69 13.88 2.97 -13.72
C ASN A 69 14.08 1.46 -13.57
N GLU A 70 15.30 0.99 -13.34
CA GLU A 70 15.58 -0.43 -13.09
C GLU A 70 15.17 -0.85 -11.68
N ILE A 71 14.60 -2.03 -11.51
CA ILE A 71 14.38 -2.62 -10.18
C ILE A 71 15.71 -3.10 -9.64
N ILE A 72 16.20 -2.50 -8.57
CA ILE A 72 17.51 -2.78 -7.95
C ILE A 72 17.42 -3.55 -6.64
N SER A 73 16.21 -3.92 -6.22
CA SER A 73 15.95 -4.66 -4.99
C SER A 73 15.27 -5.99 -5.25
N GLU A 74 15.19 -6.82 -4.23
CA GLU A 74 14.19 -7.88 -4.17
C GLU A 74 12.80 -7.26 -3.96
N ILE A 75 11.76 -7.98 -4.39
CA ILE A 75 10.39 -7.63 -4.07
C ILE A 75 10.08 -8.24 -2.70
N LEU A 76 9.74 -7.40 -1.74
CA LEU A 76 9.40 -7.79 -0.39
C LEU A 76 7.92 -7.53 -0.11
N GLU A 77 7.35 -8.31 0.77
CA GLU A 77 6.00 -8.07 1.29
C GLU A 77 6.07 -7.36 2.64
N LEU A 78 5.19 -6.38 2.82
CA LEU A 78 5.08 -5.58 4.03
C LEU A 78 3.71 -5.82 4.72
N PRO A 79 3.68 -5.82 6.06
CA PRO A 79 4.84 -5.84 6.95
C PRO A 79 5.63 -7.16 6.81
N THR A 80 6.93 -7.13 7.12
CA THR A 80 7.83 -8.29 6.97
C THR A 80 7.51 -9.43 7.92
N GLU A 81 6.88 -9.14 9.05
CA GLU A 81 6.31 -10.14 9.98
C GLU A 81 4.80 -10.22 9.73
N ARG A 82 4.34 -11.34 9.17
CA ARG A 82 2.99 -11.52 8.65
C ARG A 82 2.29 -12.68 9.35
N ASP A 83 2.09 -12.56 10.61
CA ASP A 83 1.18 -13.41 11.37
C ASP A 83 -0.13 -12.63 11.68
N GLU A 84 -1.16 -13.33 12.16
CA GLU A 84 -2.44 -12.72 12.56
C GLU A 84 -2.29 -11.55 13.54
N LYS A 85 -1.15 -11.49 14.22
CA LYS A 85 -0.84 -10.45 15.19
C LYS A 85 -0.30 -9.18 14.56
N HIS A 86 0.44 -9.32 13.45
CA HIS A 86 1.15 -8.20 12.83
C HIS A 86 0.42 -7.64 11.60
N PHE A 87 -0.24 -8.46 10.81
CA PHE A 87 -1.08 -8.03 9.69
C PHE A 87 -1.96 -9.18 9.19
N PRO A 88 -3.21 -9.30 9.62
CA PRO A 88 -4.08 -10.43 9.32
C PRO A 88 -4.76 -10.27 7.95
N SER A 89 -4.03 -10.49 6.86
CA SER A 89 -4.56 -10.43 5.49
C SER A 89 -5.82 -11.32 5.33
N ASP A 90 -5.77 -12.54 5.81
CA ASP A 90 -6.89 -13.49 5.74
C ASP A 90 -8.16 -12.95 6.43
N LYS A 91 -8.00 -12.21 7.53
CA LYS A 91 -9.12 -11.61 8.23
C LYS A 91 -9.86 -10.58 7.36
N PHE A 92 -9.14 -9.81 6.55
CA PHE A 92 -9.75 -8.79 5.69
C PHE A 92 -10.56 -9.39 4.54
N VAL A 93 -10.17 -10.58 4.07
CA VAL A 93 -10.94 -11.37 3.09
C VAL A 93 -12.22 -11.90 3.74
N VAL A 94 -12.09 -12.58 4.87
CA VAL A 94 -13.23 -13.18 5.59
C VAL A 94 -14.26 -12.13 6.00
N GLU A 95 -13.84 -10.95 6.46
CA GLU A 95 -14.78 -9.87 6.82
C GLU A 95 -15.65 -9.40 5.64
N GLU A 96 -15.16 -9.52 4.41
CA GLU A 96 -15.91 -9.16 3.23
C GLU A 96 -16.90 -10.27 2.82
N GLU A 97 -16.49 -11.53 2.91
CA GLU A 97 -17.35 -12.69 2.69
C GLU A 97 -18.50 -12.73 3.73
N ASP A 98 -18.19 -12.51 5.01
CA ASP A 98 -19.19 -12.41 6.08
C ASP A 98 -20.19 -11.27 5.84
N LEU A 99 -19.77 -10.14 5.29
CA LEU A 99 -20.66 -9.04 4.92
C LEU A 99 -21.60 -9.44 3.80
N GLU A 100 -21.08 -10.09 2.76
CA GLU A 100 -21.87 -10.56 1.63
C GLU A 100 -22.96 -11.53 2.09
N ASP A 101 -22.59 -12.54 2.88
CA ASP A 101 -23.54 -13.50 3.46
C ASP A 101 -24.64 -12.81 4.29
N LEU A 102 -24.25 -11.85 5.14
CA LEU A 102 -25.21 -11.10 5.96
C LEU A 102 -26.15 -10.23 5.13
N LEU A 103 -25.72 -9.70 4.01
CA LEU A 103 -26.55 -8.90 3.10
C LEU A 103 -27.57 -9.78 2.37
N TYR A 104 -27.17 -11.00 1.97
CA TYR A 104 -28.09 -11.97 1.34
C TYR A 104 -29.17 -12.51 2.31
N GLU A 105 -28.99 -12.39 3.62
CA GLU A 105 -30.02 -12.68 4.62
C GLU A 105 -31.05 -11.55 4.79
N THR A 106 -30.86 -10.39 4.12
CA THR A 106 -31.79 -9.26 4.19
C THR A 106 -32.90 -9.36 3.14
N GLU A 107 -33.86 -8.42 3.19
CA GLU A 107 -34.94 -8.29 2.19
C GLU A 107 -34.51 -7.42 0.97
N LEU A 108 -33.21 -7.14 0.81
CA LEU A 108 -32.69 -6.35 -0.30
C LEU A 108 -32.72 -7.12 -1.60
N GLU A 109 -32.91 -6.42 -2.71
CA GLU A 109 -32.78 -6.99 -4.05
C GLU A 109 -31.29 -7.22 -4.38
N GLU A 110 -30.99 -8.21 -5.23
CA GLU A 110 -29.63 -8.62 -5.57
C GLU A 110 -28.75 -7.44 -6.07
N ASN A 111 -29.32 -6.57 -6.90
CA ASN A 111 -28.65 -5.38 -7.40
C ASN A 111 -28.35 -4.34 -6.29
N GLU A 112 -29.20 -4.23 -5.27
CA GLU A 112 -28.95 -3.36 -4.12
C GLU A 112 -27.82 -3.91 -3.26
N ILE A 113 -27.72 -5.23 -3.14
CA ILE A 113 -26.62 -5.90 -2.43
C ILE A 113 -25.30 -5.67 -3.17
N GLU A 114 -25.28 -5.89 -4.50
CA GLU A 114 -24.10 -5.62 -5.33
C GLU A 114 -23.61 -4.16 -5.20
N ASP A 115 -24.50 -3.19 -5.29
CA ASP A 115 -24.17 -1.78 -5.16
C ASP A 115 -23.55 -1.47 -3.78
N LEU A 116 -24.10 -2.03 -2.70
CA LEU A 116 -23.58 -1.89 -1.34
C LEU A 116 -22.19 -2.51 -1.15
N LEU A 117 -21.95 -3.67 -1.75
CA LEU A 117 -20.64 -4.34 -1.71
C LEU A 117 -19.59 -3.54 -2.48
N ILE A 118 -19.94 -3.03 -3.67
CA ILE A 118 -19.05 -2.18 -4.46
C ILE A 118 -18.69 -0.90 -3.68
N GLU A 119 -19.67 -0.22 -3.09
CA GLU A 119 -19.45 0.97 -2.27
C GLU A 119 -18.56 0.67 -1.07
N TYR A 120 -18.83 -0.42 -0.35
CA TYR A 120 -18.03 -0.84 0.79
C TYR A 120 -16.57 -1.12 0.41
N ARG A 121 -16.34 -1.87 -0.69
CA ARG A 121 -14.99 -2.16 -1.21
C ARG A 121 -14.23 -0.90 -1.57
N GLN A 122 -14.86 0.03 -2.27
CA GLN A 122 -14.24 1.31 -2.65
C GLN A 122 -13.82 2.12 -1.42
N GLU A 123 -14.70 2.22 -0.43
CA GLU A 123 -14.41 2.93 0.82
C GLU A 123 -13.32 2.24 1.65
N LYS A 124 -13.34 0.90 1.75
CA LYS A 124 -12.29 0.09 2.40
C LYS A 124 -10.92 0.37 1.78
N LEU A 125 -10.82 0.36 0.44
CA LEU A 125 -9.57 0.64 -0.26
C LEU A 125 -9.12 2.10 -0.08
N ALA A 126 -10.04 3.06 -0.06
CA ALA A 126 -9.72 4.46 0.22
C ALA A 126 -9.19 4.64 1.66
N ILE A 127 -9.81 3.99 2.65
CA ILE A 127 -9.35 3.99 4.04
C ILE A 127 -7.93 3.41 4.13
N PHE A 128 -7.68 2.26 3.49
CA PHE A 128 -6.38 1.62 3.47
C PHE A 128 -5.30 2.49 2.83
N THR A 129 -5.59 3.05 1.67
CA THR A 129 -4.68 3.97 0.97
C THR A 129 -4.31 5.17 1.84
N ASN A 130 -5.30 5.83 2.44
CA ASN A 130 -5.06 6.97 3.32
C ASN A 130 -4.28 6.58 4.58
N TRP A 131 -4.54 5.40 5.14
CA TRP A 131 -3.80 4.87 6.27
C TRP A 131 -2.31 4.67 5.92
N PHE A 132 -1.99 4.04 4.77
CA PHE A 132 -0.60 3.84 4.35
C PHE A 132 0.12 5.17 4.10
N ILE A 133 -0.52 6.09 3.38
CA ILE A 133 0.02 7.45 3.14
C ILE A 133 0.37 8.14 4.47
N ALA A 134 -0.51 8.04 5.47
CA ALA A 134 -0.27 8.64 6.77
C ALA A 134 0.94 7.99 7.49
N ARG A 135 1.12 6.67 7.37
CA ARG A 135 2.29 5.95 7.94
C ARG A 135 3.57 6.36 7.24
N TRP A 136 3.57 6.40 5.91
CA TRP A 136 4.71 6.88 5.12
C TRP A 136 5.13 8.29 5.54
N LYS A 137 4.19 9.22 5.53
CA LYS A 137 4.42 10.61 5.90
C LYS A 137 4.98 10.73 7.32
N ASN A 138 4.37 10.04 8.29
CA ASN A 138 4.84 10.04 9.68
C ASN A 138 6.30 9.58 9.80
N VAL A 139 6.66 8.52 9.10
CA VAL A 139 8.03 7.97 9.17
C VAL A 139 9.05 8.86 8.47
N THR A 140 8.74 9.38 7.29
CA THR A 140 9.65 10.28 6.54
C THR A 140 9.89 11.59 7.30
N GLU A 141 8.86 12.16 7.90
CA GLU A 141 8.98 13.35 8.76
C GLU A 141 9.84 13.07 10.01
N GLN A 142 9.62 11.93 10.70
CA GLN A 142 10.43 11.56 11.88
C GLN A 142 11.91 11.37 11.56
N LEU A 143 12.22 10.81 10.40
CA LEU A 143 13.60 10.56 9.96
C LEU A 143 14.22 11.75 9.22
N ASN A 144 13.43 12.78 8.90
CA ASN A 144 13.83 13.90 8.05
C ASN A 144 14.43 13.42 6.71
N VAL A 145 13.78 12.45 6.07
CA VAL A 145 14.20 11.85 4.80
C VAL A 145 13.25 12.30 3.70
N THR A 146 13.82 12.70 2.57
CA THR A 146 13.09 12.98 1.34
C THR A 146 13.57 12.00 0.27
N ILE A 147 12.69 11.15 -0.19
CA ILE A 147 12.92 10.20 -1.29
C ILE A 147 11.62 10.07 -2.08
N ASP A 148 11.74 9.88 -3.37
CA ASP A 148 10.56 9.62 -4.20
C ASP A 148 9.93 8.28 -3.82
N ALA A 149 8.61 8.27 -3.72
CA ALA A 149 7.89 7.05 -3.41
C ALA A 149 6.50 7.06 -4.04
N TYR A 150 6.08 5.89 -4.51
CA TYR A 150 4.85 5.69 -5.25
C TYR A 150 4.04 4.56 -4.62
N PHE A 151 2.73 4.78 -4.49
CA PHE A 151 1.80 3.80 -3.93
C PHE A 151 0.59 3.61 -4.82
N SER A 152 0.22 2.36 -5.06
CA SER A 152 -0.96 2.04 -5.88
C SER A 152 -1.56 0.69 -5.53
N LYS A 153 -2.77 0.46 -6.03
CA LYS A 153 -3.31 -0.89 -6.20
C LYS A 153 -2.46 -1.67 -7.20
N LEU A 154 -2.32 -2.96 -7.01
CA LEU A 154 -1.63 -3.86 -7.94
C LEU A 154 -2.15 -3.70 -9.37
N ASN A 155 -1.24 -3.60 -10.33
CA ASN A 155 -1.52 -3.39 -11.76
C ASN A 155 -2.27 -2.08 -12.10
N ALA A 156 -2.29 -1.09 -11.22
CA ALA A 156 -2.86 0.20 -11.54
C ALA A 156 -1.97 0.98 -12.52
N PHE A 157 -2.58 1.61 -13.52
CA PHE A 157 -1.86 2.48 -14.47
C PHE A 157 -1.35 3.75 -13.80
N TYR A 158 -2.16 4.33 -12.91
CA TYR A 158 -1.77 5.49 -12.11
C TYR A 158 -1.38 5.06 -10.69
N LYS A 159 -0.28 5.63 -10.21
CA LYS A 159 0.17 5.53 -8.83
C LYS A 159 -0.02 6.87 -8.14
N THR A 160 -0.10 6.86 -6.82
CA THR A 160 -0.05 8.10 -6.03
C THR A 160 1.42 8.41 -5.71
N ASP A 161 1.90 9.57 -6.11
CA ASP A 161 3.18 10.10 -5.61
C ASP A 161 3.02 10.47 -4.12
N LEU A 162 3.77 9.79 -3.26
CA LEU A 162 3.63 9.94 -1.81
C LEU A 162 4.16 11.28 -1.26
N ASN A 163 4.90 12.04 -2.07
CA ASN A 163 5.41 13.36 -1.69
C ASN A 163 4.41 14.48 -2.03
N THR A 164 3.74 14.36 -3.18
CA THR A 164 2.81 15.38 -3.68
C THR A 164 1.35 15.03 -3.46
N LEU A 165 1.03 13.76 -3.28
CA LEU A 165 -0.30 13.14 -3.25
C LEU A 165 -1.06 13.24 -4.58
N GLU A 166 -0.36 13.56 -5.66
CA GLU A 166 -0.93 13.62 -7.00
C GLU A 166 -0.78 12.29 -7.73
N PRO A 167 -1.69 11.97 -8.66
CA PRO A 167 -1.55 10.79 -9.51
C PRO A 167 -0.39 10.98 -10.50
N ILE A 168 0.37 9.92 -10.70
CA ILE A 168 1.45 9.83 -11.67
C ILE A 168 1.35 8.53 -12.44
N SER A 169 1.53 8.54 -13.76
CA SER A 169 1.53 7.33 -14.57
C SER A 169 2.86 6.59 -14.50
N SER A 170 2.85 5.31 -14.85
CA SER A 170 4.10 4.52 -14.95
C SER A 170 5.05 5.08 -16.02
N GLU A 171 4.52 5.69 -17.07
CA GLU A 171 5.30 6.35 -18.13
C GLU A 171 6.02 7.60 -17.59
N GLU A 172 5.31 8.46 -16.85
CA GLU A 172 5.91 9.65 -16.21
C GLU A 172 6.98 9.28 -15.18
N ILE A 173 6.77 8.19 -14.41
CA ILE A 173 7.80 7.66 -13.49
C ILE A 173 9.02 7.22 -14.29
N GLN A 174 8.83 6.50 -15.39
CA GLN A 174 9.91 6.06 -16.25
C GLN A 174 10.70 7.24 -16.83
N GLU A 175 10.01 8.22 -17.38
CA GLU A 175 10.64 9.44 -17.93
C GLU A 175 11.43 10.21 -16.89
N LYS A 176 10.93 10.31 -15.66
CA LYS A 176 11.59 11.01 -14.54
C LYS A 176 12.99 10.48 -14.24
N TYR A 177 13.19 9.16 -14.36
CA TYR A 177 14.46 8.49 -14.01
C TYR A 177 15.28 8.06 -15.24
N THR A 178 14.74 8.16 -16.44
CA THR A 178 15.51 7.96 -17.67
C THR A 178 16.26 9.25 -17.98
N ASN A 179 17.55 9.25 -17.73
CA ASN A 179 18.38 10.43 -17.92
C ASN A 179 18.74 10.56 -19.41
N PRO A 180 18.25 11.55 -20.16
CA PRO A 180 18.59 11.73 -21.58
C PRO A 180 20.04 12.13 -21.82
N GLU A 181 20.83 12.42 -20.78
CA GLU A 181 22.25 12.78 -20.90
C GLU A 181 23.19 11.57 -20.93
N ASN A 182 22.70 10.35 -20.70
CA ASN A 182 23.51 9.12 -20.76
C ASN A 182 23.45 8.42 -22.14
N GLU A 183 22.82 9.00 -23.15
CA GLU A 183 22.81 8.49 -24.54
C GLU A 183 23.91 9.14 -25.43
N ILE A 184 25.09 9.48 -24.87
CA ILE A 184 26.25 9.95 -25.64
C ILE A 184 27.40 8.98 -25.54
#